data_78fd695e9497f656c2c930238e1b71e6
#
_entry.id   78fd695e9497f656c2c930238e1b71e6
#
_cell.length_a   1.000
_cell.length_b   1.000
_cell.length_c   1.000
_cell.angle_alpha   90.00
_cell.angle_beta   90.00
_cell.angle_gamma   90.00
#
_symmetry.space_group_name_H-M   'P 1'
#
loop_
_entity.id
_entity.type
_entity.pdbx_description
1 polymer ?
#
loop_
_entity_poly.entity_id
_entity_poly.type
_entity_poly.pdbx_seq_one_letter_code
_entity_poly.pdbx_strand_id
1 'polypeptide(L)'
;MTRVFRATLLTACALLSLSAAIAQEYTLKLNVKEGDTFKYRMSMEIDFGGQLVFVTTTVTNKVLKVEENGNTQMESASSEMVVKFGDQEMPQPASPATKMTFKPNGSVAKVEGGDGMMQQMNASQMVYPEKPIKVGDKWSETVKNAVGELKIDYEFVGVEKVGDTETVKIKMTARSVNAKEGEGYSADGFNWIDPKTGMLVKMETRIKGMQVEGAPMPIDGTLKMELVK
;
A
#
# COMPACT_ATOMS: atom_id res chain seq x y z
N MET A 1 75.50 35.95 -17.71
CA MET A 1 74.59 35.82 -16.53
C MET A 1 73.22 35.35 -17.03
N THR A 2 73.02 34.07 -17.01
CA THR A 2 71.80 33.49 -17.56
C THR A 2 71.10 32.73 -16.42
N ARG A 3 69.95 33.26 -16.00
CA ARG A 3 69.11 32.62 -14.96
C ARG A 3 68.17 31.64 -15.63
N VAL A 4 68.29 30.36 -15.30
CA VAL A 4 67.43 29.28 -15.72
C VAL A 4 66.25 29.20 -14.75
N PHE A 5 65.03 29.49 -15.24
CA PHE A 5 63.78 29.26 -14.50
C PHE A 5 63.38 27.79 -14.62
N ARG A 6 63.39 27.06 -13.50
CA ARG A 6 62.79 25.72 -13.42
C ARG A 6 61.29 25.87 -13.08
N ALA A 7 60.45 25.57 -14.03
CA ALA A 7 58.99 25.42 -13.81
C ALA A 7 58.72 24.01 -13.27
N THR A 8 58.25 23.94 -12.02
CA THR A 8 57.80 22.69 -11.41
C THR A 8 56.32 22.51 -11.71
N LEU A 9 56.00 21.52 -12.55
CA LEU A 9 54.61 21.16 -12.89
C LEU A 9 54.06 20.27 -11.77
N LEU A 10 53.17 20.80 -10.95
CA LEU A 10 52.39 20.05 -9.95
C LEU A 10 51.17 19.43 -10.64
N THR A 11 51.24 18.13 -10.93
CA THR A 11 50.14 17.34 -11.41
C THR A 11 49.28 16.94 -10.21
N ALA A 12 48.16 17.64 -10.01
CA ALA A 12 47.16 17.27 -9.03
C ALA A 12 46.31 16.09 -9.58
N CYS A 13 46.58 14.86 -9.14
CA CYS A 13 45.71 13.72 -9.34
C CYS A 13 44.49 13.90 -8.45
N ALA A 14 43.37 14.37 -9.01
CA ALA A 14 42.07 14.33 -8.39
C ALA A 14 41.57 12.87 -8.42
N LEU A 15 41.73 12.17 -7.32
CA LEU A 15 41.10 10.87 -7.08
C LEU A 15 39.60 11.11 -6.91
N LEU A 16 38.86 10.97 -7.98
CA LEU A 16 37.41 10.80 -7.95
C LEU A 16 37.12 9.46 -7.29
N SER A 17 36.90 9.45 -5.97
CA SER A 17 36.30 8.35 -5.26
C SER A 17 34.84 8.24 -5.71
N LEU A 18 34.56 7.40 -6.72
CA LEU A 18 33.23 6.90 -6.98
C LEU A 18 32.85 6.03 -5.75
N SER A 19 32.19 6.63 -4.79
CA SER A 19 31.45 5.90 -3.78
C SER A 19 30.33 5.19 -4.52
N ALA A 20 30.54 3.91 -4.87
CA ALA A 20 29.45 3.04 -5.26
C ALA A 20 28.50 2.99 -4.05
N ALA A 21 27.43 3.78 -4.11
CA ALA A 21 26.35 3.67 -3.15
C ALA A 21 25.82 2.24 -3.31
N ILE A 22 26.17 1.37 -2.36
CA ILE A 22 25.59 0.04 -2.27
C ILE A 22 24.08 0.30 -2.12
N ALA A 23 23.33 0.00 -3.18
CA ALA A 23 21.88 0.16 -3.15
C ALA A 23 21.37 -0.74 -2.03
N GLN A 24 20.79 -0.14 -0.99
CA GLN A 24 20.24 -0.86 0.13
C GLN A 24 19.11 -1.76 -0.36
N GLU A 25 19.19 -3.04 -0.05
CA GLU A 25 18.18 -4.03 -0.39
C GLU A 25 17.25 -4.27 0.79
N TYR A 26 15.97 -4.50 0.47
CA TYR A 26 14.91 -4.77 1.45
C TYR A 26 14.23 -6.09 1.13
N THR A 27 14.11 -6.96 2.12
CA THR A 27 13.27 -8.15 2.05
C THR A 27 11.93 -7.83 2.73
N LEU A 28 10.87 -7.69 1.93
CA LEU A 28 9.54 -7.41 2.45
C LEU A 28 8.80 -8.71 2.72
N LYS A 29 8.31 -8.86 3.93
CA LYS A 29 7.45 -9.98 4.34
C LYS A 29 6.66 -9.59 5.58
N LEU A 30 5.53 -10.24 5.80
CA LEU A 30 4.84 -10.14 7.08
C LEU A 30 5.71 -10.76 8.18
N ASN A 31 6.05 -9.95 9.16
CA ASN A 31 6.89 -10.30 10.31
C ASN A 31 6.28 -9.72 11.57
N VAL A 32 5.15 -10.28 11.96
CA VAL A 32 4.32 -9.85 13.09
C VAL A 32 4.21 -10.99 14.10
N LYS A 33 3.72 -10.68 15.30
CA LYS A 33 3.56 -11.65 16.39
C LYS A 33 2.09 -11.78 16.75
N GLU A 34 1.72 -12.92 17.28
CA GLU A 34 0.41 -13.13 17.88
C GLU A 34 0.12 -12.07 18.96
N GLY A 35 -1.05 -11.48 18.90
CA GLY A 35 -1.48 -10.37 19.75
C GLY A 35 -1.13 -8.97 19.23
N ASP A 36 -0.26 -8.82 18.25
CA ASP A 36 0.02 -7.52 17.64
C ASP A 36 -1.28 -6.91 17.09
N THR A 37 -1.41 -5.59 17.26
CA THR A 37 -2.59 -4.85 16.83
C THR A 37 -2.17 -3.61 16.07
N PHE A 38 -2.76 -3.42 14.88
CA PHE A 38 -2.51 -2.30 13.99
C PHE A 38 -3.82 -1.55 13.76
N LYS A 39 -3.88 -0.31 14.19
CA LYS A 39 -5.07 0.53 14.08
C LYS A 39 -4.86 1.58 12.99
N TYR A 40 -5.77 1.64 12.03
CA TYR A 40 -5.69 2.55 10.89
C TYR A 40 -6.86 3.53 10.92
N ARG A 41 -6.56 4.80 10.69
CA ARG A 41 -7.59 5.76 10.26
C ARG A 41 -7.74 5.62 8.75
N MET A 42 -8.94 5.36 8.30
CA MET A 42 -9.30 5.30 6.87
C MET A 42 -10.19 6.47 6.52
N SER A 43 -9.92 7.13 5.41
CA SER A 43 -10.78 8.14 4.82
C SER A 43 -10.89 7.92 3.32
N MET A 44 -12.10 8.03 2.80
CA MET A 44 -12.38 7.97 1.38
C MET A 44 -13.16 9.22 0.97
N GLU A 45 -12.72 9.84 -0.11
CA GLU A 45 -13.42 10.91 -0.80
C GLU A 45 -13.94 10.33 -2.11
N ILE A 46 -15.25 10.41 -2.32
CA ILE A 46 -15.96 9.82 -3.46
C ILE A 46 -16.61 10.93 -4.23
N ASP A 47 -16.38 10.98 -5.55
CA ASP A 47 -17.16 11.83 -6.46
C ASP A 47 -18.40 11.06 -6.93
N PHE A 48 -19.54 11.54 -6.53
CA PHE A 48 -20.85 10.98 -6.89
C PHE A 48 -21.59 11.95 -7.79
N GLY A 49 -21.24 11.94 -9.07
CA GLY A 49 -21.89 12.82 -10.06
C GLY A 49 -21.68 14.31 -9.83
N GLY A 50 -20.48 14.70 -9.37
CA GLY A 50 -20.12 16.09 -9.05
C GLY A 50 -20.40 16.50 -7.60
N GLN A 51 -20.91 15.59 -6.77
CA GLN A 51 -21.07 15.79 -5.33
C GLN A 51 -20.06 14.94 -4.56
N LEU A 52 -19.32 15.60 -3.67
CA LEU A 52 -18.31 14.91 -2.85
C LEU A 52 -18.97 14.28 -1.62
N VAL A 53 -18.69 13.00 -1.44
CA VAL A 53 -19.05 12.21 -0.26
C VAL A 53 -17.77 11.82 0.47
N PHE A 54 -17.71 12.11 1.76
CA PHE A 54 -16.57 11.75 2.60
C PHE A 54 -16.96 10.58 3.51
N VAL A 55 -16.14 9.56 3.52
CA VAL A 55 -16.33 8.39 4.39
C VAL A 55 -15.12 8.27 5.30
N THR A 56 -15.34 8.16 6.60
CA THR A 56 -14.28 7.95 7.58
C THR A 56 -14.62 6.81 8.51
N THR A 57 -13.62 5.99 8.82
CA THR A 57 -13.72 4.94 9.83
C THR A 57 -12.35 4.61 10.39
N THR A 58 -12.32 3.84 11.45
CA THR A 58 -11.10 3.24 11.99
C THR A 58 -11.16 1.74 11.76
N VAL A 59 -10.09 1.19 11.18
CA VAL A 59 -9.93 -0.26 10.97
C VAL A 59 -8.87 -0.76 11.95
N THR A 60 -9.19 -1.81 12.69
CA THR A 60 -8.26 -2.47 13.61
C THR A 60 -7.95 -3.87 13.09
N ASN A 61 -6.69 -4.13 12.80
CA ASN A 61 -6.19 -5.44 12.44
C ASN A 61 -5.47 -6.06 13.64
N LYS A 62 -5.97 -7.19 14.13
CA LYS A 62 -5.38 -7.94 15.23
C LYS A 62 -4.80 -9.25 14.71
N VAL A 63 -3.56 -9.52 15.01
CA VAL A 63 -2.92 -10.81 14.72
C VAL A 63 -3.45 -11.85 15.70
N LEU A 64 -4.17 -12.84 15.18
CA LEU A 64 -4.76 -13.92 15.99
C LEU A 64 -3.75 -15.07 16.20
N LYS A 65 -2.99 -15.40 15.16
CA LYS A 65 -2.06 -16.51 15.16
C LYS A 65 -1.02 -16.35 14.05
N VAL A 66 0.19 -16.80 14.32
CA VAL A 66 1.23 -17.05 13.30
C VAL A 66 1.45 -18.55 13.25
N GLU A 67 1.23 -19.16 12.09
CA GLU A 67 1.36 -20.60 11.87
C GLU A 67 2.83 -20.98 11.64
N GLU A 68 3.15 -22.28 11.82
CA GLU A 68 4.53 -22.79 11.64
C GLU A 68 5.06 -22.58 10.21
N ASN A 69 4.18 -22.58 9.20
CA ASN A 69 4.53 -22.28 7.81
C ASN A 69 4.70 -20.78 7.52
N GLY A 70 4.56 -19.93 8.55
CA GLY A 70 4.67 -18.47 8.45
C GLY A 70 3.38 -17.76 8.03
N ASN A 71 2.28 -18.49 7.76
CA ASN A 71 1.01 -17.84 7.50
C ASN A 71 0.53 -17.09 8.75
N THR A 72 -0.09 -15.93 8.53
CA THR A 72 -0.58 -15.07 9.60
C THR A 72 -2.08 -14.93 9.51
N GLN A 73 -2.79 -15.33 10.57
CA GLN A 73 -4.23 -15.10 10.70
C GLN A 73 -4.46 -13.75 11.38
N MET A 74 -5.24 -12.90 10.74
CA MET A 74 -5.62 -11.58 11.28
C MET A 74 -7.13 -11.43 11.29
N GLU A 75 -7.64 -10.74 12.30
CA GLU A 75 -9.01 -10.26 12.36
C GLU A 75 -9.00 -8.76 12.07
N SER A 76 -9.77 -8.34 11.08
CA SER A 76 -10.00 -6.95 10.72
C SER A 76 -11.40 -6.55 11.17
N ALA A 77 -11.49 -5.52 11.99
CA ALA A 77 -12.75 -4.95 12.47
C ALA A 77 -12.77 -3.44 12.20
N SER A 78 -13.88 -2.93 11.68
CA SER A 78 -14.10 -1.49 11.56
C SER A 78 -14.82 -0.95 12.79
N SER A 79 -14.56 0.32 13.14
CA SER A 79 -15.46 1.08 14.01
C SER A 79 -16.71 1.52 13.25
N GLU A 80 -17.59 2.22 13.95
CA GLU A 80 -18.63 3.01 13.30
C GLU A 80 -18.06 3.83 12.14
N MET A 81 -18.74 3.82 11.02
CA MET A 81 -18.37 4.57 9.83
C MET A 81 -19.20 5.85 9.78
N VAL A 82 -18.56 6.99 9.52
CA VAL A 82 -19.25 8.26 9.31
C VAL A 82 -19.22 8.61 7.83
N VAL A 83 -20.40 8.75 7.25
CA VAL A 83 -20.59 9.23 5.87
C VAL A 83 -21.03 10.68 5.95
N LYS A 84 -20.27 11.58 5.32
CA LYS A 84 -20.58 13.00 5.27
C LYS A 84 -20.95 13.39 3.84
N PHE A 85 -22.14 13.98 3.69
CA PHE A 85 -22.68 14.48 2.43
C PHE A 85 -23.10 15.94 2.62
N GLY A 86 -22.37 16.88 2.02
CA GLY A 86 -22.50 18.30 2.33
C GLY A 86 -22.27 18.56 3.83
N ASP A 87 -23.26 19.15 4.50
CA ASP A 87 -23.23 19.44 5.93
C ASP A 87 -23.86 18.33 6.79
N GLN A 88 -24.37 17.27 6.18
CA GLN A 88 -25.00 16.16 6.90
C GLN A 88 -23.99 15.07 7.18
N GLU A 89 -23.96 14.62 8.43
CA GLU A 89 -23.19 13.44 8.88
C GLU A 89 -24.16 12.31 9.19
N MET A 90 -23.90 11.15 8.61
CA MET A 90 -24.71 9.96 8.77
C MET A 90 -23.85 8.84 9.33
N PRO A 91 -23.94 8.56 10.64
CA PRO A 91 -23.25 7.41 11.20
C PRO A 91 -23.85 6.11 10.67
N GLN A 92 -22.98 5.17 10.31
CA GLN A 92 -23.32 3.83 9.86
C GLN A 92 -22.74 2.82 10.85
N PRO A 93 -23.44 1.73 11.15
CA PRO A 93 -22.95 0.72 12.06
C PRO A 93 -21.60 0.14 11.56
N ALA A 94 -20.82 -0.36 12.50
CA ALA A 94 -19.60 -1.09 12.20
C ALA A 94 -19.90 -2.32 11.32
N SER A 95 -19.04 -2.57 10.32
CA SER A 95 -19.14 -3.80 9.53
C SER A 95 -18.75 -5.02 10.36
N PRO A 96 -19.32 -6.20 10.08
CA PRO A 96 -18.91 -7.45 10.70
C PRO A 96 -17.40 -7.69 10.54
N ALA A 97 -16.78 -8.22 11.59
CA ALA A 97 -15.35 -8.53 11.54
C ALA A 97 -15.03 -9.58 10.47
N THR A 98 -13.93 -9.41 9.78
CA THR A 98 -13.41 -10.32 8.76
C THR A 98 -12.16 -11.00 9.28
N LYS A 99 -12.06 -12.31 9.16
CA LYS A 99 -10.83 -13.07 9.43
C LYS A 99 -10.13 -13.40 8.13
N MET A 100 -8.86 -13.14 8.08
CA MET A 100 -8.03 -13.37 6.90
C MET A 100 -6.78 -14.13 7.28
N THR A 101 -6.39 -15.03 6.39
CA THR A 101 -5.09 -15.71 6.48
C THR A 101 -4.20 -15.18 5.36
N PHE A 102 -3.06 -14.63 5.72
CA PHE A 102 -2.05 -14.13 4.79
C PHE A 102 -0.87 -15.09 4.71
N LYS A 103 -0.31 -15.24 3.53
CA LYS A 103 1.00 -15.86 3.35
C LYS A 103 2.11 -14.88 3.80
N PRO A 104 3.35 -15.36 4.03
CA PRO A 104 4.47 -14.49 4.39
C PRO A 104 4.71 -13.33 3.41
N ASN A 105 4.42 -13.52 2.13
CA ASN A 105 4.53 -12.48 1.11
C ASN A 105 3.33 -11.51 1.05
N GLY A 106 2.43 -11.54 2.02
CA GLY A 106 1.27 -10.66 2.10
C GLY A 106 0.07 -11.09 1.23
N SER A 107 0.21 -12.10 0.37
CA SER A 107 -0.94 -12.59 -0.41
C SER A 107 -1.99 -13.25 0.48
N VAL A 108 -3.26 -13.02 0.16
CA VAL A 108 -4.40 -13.60 0.89
C VAL A 108 -4.54 -15.07 0.53
N ALA A 109 -4.48 -15.95 1.53
CA ALA A 109 -4.70 -17.38 1.38
C ALA A 109 -6.17 -17.76 1.66
N LYS A 110 -6.84 -17.06 2.59
CA LYS A 110 -8.22 -17.35 2.98
C LYS A 110 -8.90 -16.09 3.54
N VAL A 111 -10.21 -15.94 3.27
CA VAL A 111 -11.08 -14.91 3.85
C VAL A 111 -12.29 -15.58 4.46
N GLU A 112 -12.69 -15.17 5.66
CA GLU A 112 -13.86 -15.69 6.39
C GLU A 112 -14.64 -14.52 7.01
N GLY A 113 -15.94 -14.46 6.78
CA GLY A 113 -16.80 -13.38 7.25
C GLY A 113 -16.62 -12.07 6.47
N GLY A 114 -17.11 -10.98 7.04
CA GLY A 114 -17.09 -9.65 6.43
C GLY A 114 -18.19 -9.45 5.38
N ASP A 115 -18.38 -8.18 4.98
CA ASP A 115 -19.24 -7.79 3.86
C ASP A 115 -18.46 -7.70 2.55
N GLY A 116 -19.17 -7.57 1.42
CA GLY A 116 -18.56 -7.52 0.09
C GLY A 116 -17.58 -6.36 -0.08
N MET A 117 -17.84 -5.20 0.55
CA MET A 117 -16.95 -4.03 0.47
C MET A 117 -15.63 -4.30 1.19
N MET A 118 -15.67 -4.85 2.40
CA MET A 118 -14.46 -5.23 3.14
C MET A 118 -13.67 -6.32 2.43
N GLN A 119 -14.36 -7.29 1.81
CA GLN A 119 -13.71 -8.31 0.99
C GLN A 119 -13.00 -7.71 -0.23
N GLN A 120 -13.60 -6.73 -0.91
CA GLN A 120 -12.98 -6.03 -2.03
C GLN A 120 -11.74 -5.23 -1.60
N MET A 121 -11.81 -4.50 -0.49
CA MET A 121 -10.69 -3.74 0.05
C MET A 121 -9.54 -4.66 0.48
N ASN A 122 -9.86 -5.80 1.09
CA ASN A 122 -8.88 -6.77 1.54
C ASN A 122 -8.17 -7.49 0.40
N ALA A 123 -8.83 -7.65 -0.75
CA ALA A 123 -8.22 -8.22 -1.95
C ALA A 123 -7.16 -7.30 -2.60
N SER A 124 -7.08 -6.04 -2.16
CA SER A 124 -6.07 -5.07 -2.61
C SER A 124 -4.80 -5.09 -1.75
N GLN A 125 -4.61 -6.10 -0.91
CA GLN A 125 -3.40 -6.25 -0.09
C GLN A 125 -2.17 -6.38 -0.98
N MET A 126 -1.08 -5.74 -0.56
CA MET A 126 0.17 -5.77 -1.30
C MET A 126 0.81 -7.16 -1.25
N VAL A 127 1.22 -7.66 -2.41
CA VAL A 127 1.99 -8.90 -2.53
C VAL A 127 3.45 -8.55 -2.70
N TYR A 128 4.29 -9.04 -1.78
CA TYR A 128 5.73 -8.81 -1.79
C TYR A 128 6.45 -9.83 -2.66
N PRO A 129 7.51 -9.43 -3.37
CA PRO A 129 8.35 -10.36 -4.09
C PRO A 129 9.15 -11.24 -3.12
N GLU A 130 9.44 -12.47 -3.54
CA GLU A 130 10.24 -13.41 -2.73
C GLU A 130 11.71 -12.99 -2.58
N LYS A 131 12.21 -12.21 -3.56
CA LYS A 131 13.61 -11.75 -3.58
C LYS A 131 13.71 -10.36 -2.93
N PRO A 132 14.87 -10.03 -2.32
CA PRO A 132 15.15 -8.67 -1.91
C PRO A 132 14.98 -7.69 -3.06
N ILE A 133 14.50 -6.49 -2.74
CA ILE A 133 14.27 -5.41 -3.70
C ILE A 133 15.09 -4.19 -3.36
N LYS A 134 15.43 -3.41 -4.38
CA LYS A 134 16.07 -2.10 -4.30
C LYS A 134 15.28 -1.04 -5.08
N VAL A 135 15.58 0.20 -4.84
CA VAL A 135 14.95 1.32 -5.55
C VAL A 135 15.04 1.13 -7.06
N GLY A 136 13.91 1.25 -7.74
CA GLY A 136 13.74 1.04 -9.18
C GLY A 136 13.24 -0.36 -9.56
N ASP A 137 13.26 -1.34 -8.65
CA ASP A 137 12.75 -2.66 -8.94
C ASP A 137 11.23 -2.66 -9.11
N LYS A 138 10.76 -3.51 -10.03
CA LYS A 138 9.34 -3.65 -10.40
C LYS A 138 8.92 -5.11 -10.35
N TRP A 139 7.68 -5.33 -9.97
CA TRP A 139 7.05 -6.64 -10.02
C TRP A 139 5.55 -6.50 -10.28
N SER A 140 4.90 -7.58 -10.64
CA SER A 140 3.47 -7.59 -10.93
C SER A 140 2.84 -8.85 -10.38
N GLU A 141 1.58 -8.72 -10.01
CA GLU A 141 0.72 -9.82 -9.59
C GLU A 141 -0.62 -9.74 -10.31
N THR A 142 -1.25 -10.90 -10.47
CA THR A 142 -2.63 -10.98 -10.94
C THR A 142 -3.46 -11.58 -9.81
N VAL A 143 -4.46 -10.85 -9.37
CA VAL A 143 -5.37 -11.28 -8.29
C VAL A 143 -6.79 -11.39 -8.82
N LYS A 144 -7.54 -12.37 -8.28
CA LYS A 144 -8.98 -12.51 -8.53
C LYS A 144 -9.72 -12.11 -7.26
N ASN A 145 -10.66 -11.21 -7.41
CA ASN A 145 -11.51 -10.76 -6.32
C ASN A 145 -12.97 -10.61 -6.79
N ALA A 146 -13.85 -10.04 -5.96
CA ALA A 146 -15.26 -9.86 -6.27
C ALA A 146 -15.53 -8.95 -7.47
N VAL A 147 -14.61 -8.02 -7.80
CA VAL A 147 -14.73 -7.14 -8.97
C VAL A 147 -14.11 -7.74 -10.25
N GLY A 148 -13.56 -8.96 -10.17
CA GLY A 148 -12.98 -9.67 -11.29
C GLY A 148 -11.48 -9.91 -11.16
N GLU A 149 -10.81 -10.06 -12.30
CA GLU A 149 -9.38 -10.27 -12.37
C GLU A 149 -8.66 -8.93 -12.54
N LEU A 150 -7.74 -8.63 -11.62
CA LEU A 150 -6.95 -7.40 -11.60
C LEU A 150 -5.47 -7.72 -11.81
N LYS A 151 -4.83 -7.00 -12.71
CA LYS A 151 -3.37 -6.92 -12.79
C LYS A 151 -2.90 -5.76 -11.91
N ILE A 152 -1.96 -6.04 -11.03
CA ILE A 152 -1.36 -5.04 -10.14
C ILE A 152 0.13 -4.96 -10.45
N ASP A 153 0.59 -3.78 -10.82
CA ASP A 153 1.99 -3.47 -11.06
C ASP A 153 2.52 -2.64 -9.88
N TYR A 154 3.71 -3.00 -9.39
CA TYR A 154 4.39 -2.34 -8.28
C TYR A 154 5.75 -1.83 -8.71
N GLU A 155 6.21 -0.73 -8.08
CA GLU A 155 7.55 -0.18 -8.25
C GLU A 155 8.07 0.36 -6.91
N PHE A 156 9.24 -0.09 -6.48
CA PHE A 156 9.93 0.47 -5.32
C PHE A 156 10.53 1.82 -5.69
N VAL A 157 9.93 2.92 -5.23
CA VAL A 157 10.32 4.27 -5.66
C VAL A 157 11.28 4.96 -4.70
N GLY A 158 11.40 4.50 -3.45
CA GLY A 158 12.35 5.09 -2.49
C GLY A 158 12.04 4.76 -1.05
N VAL A 159 12.90 5.25 -0.16
CA VAL A 159 12.74 5.16 1.29
C VAL A 159 12.33 6.53 1.82
N GLU A 160 11.32 6.57 2.70
CA GLU A 160 10.75 7.80 3.22
C GLU A 160 10.34 7.61 4.68
N LYS A 161 10.50 8.64 5.52
CA LYS A 161 9.98 8.61 6.90
C LYS A 161 8.51 9.04 6.91
N VAL A 162 7.69 8.24 7.59
CA VAL A 162 6.31 8.59 7.95
C VAL A 162 6.23 8.64 9.48
N GLY A 163 6.13 9.83 10.02
CA GLY A 163 6.36 10.05 11.45
C GLY A 163 7.77 9.61 11.84
N ASP A 164 7.90 8.71 12.82
CA ASP A 164 9.17 8.17 13.29
C ASP A 164 9.59 6.88 12.56
N THR A 165 8.75 6.35 11.69
CA THR A 165 8.98 5.07 11.00
C THR A 165 9.65 5.31 9.65
N GLU A 166 10.81 4.67 9.44
CA GLU A 166 11.41 4.55 8.11
C GLU A 166 10.60 3.54 7.30
N THR A 167 10.19 3.93 6.11
CA THR A 167 9.29 3.12 5.27
C THR A 167 9.85 2.93 3.87
N VAL A 168 9.53 1.80 3.27
CA VAL A 168 9.70 1.54 1.85
C VAL A 168 8.45 2.09 1.14
N LYS A 169 8.66 3.06 0.23
CA LYS A 169 7.59 3.66 -0.58
C LYS A 169 7.44 2.91 -1.88
N ILE A 170 6.27 2.33 -2.10
CA ILE A 170 5.94 1.52 -3.27
C ILE A 170 4.82 2.19 -4.05
N LYS A 171 5.06 2.49 -5.30
CA LYS A 171 4.03 2.88 -6.26
C LYS A 171 3.23 1.64 -6.63
N MET A 172 1.92 1.76 -6.69
CA MET A 172 1.00 0.71 -7.09
C MET A 172 0.09 1.21 -8.21
N THR A 173 -0.15 0.35 -9.20
CA THR A 173 -1.15 0.58 -10.25
C THR A 173 -1.92 -0.71 -10.46
N ALA A 174 -3.24 -0.69 -10.26
CA ALA A 174 -4.13 -1.82 -10.48
C ALA A 174 -5.09 -1.53 -11.63
N ARG A 175 -5.39 -2.55 -12.45
CA ARG A 175 -6.32 -2.45 -13.58
C ARG A 175 -7.07 -3.77 -13.80
N SER A 176 -8.33 -3.68 -14.19
CA SER A 176 -9.10 -4.84 -14.66
C SER A 176 -8.46 -5.45 -15.91
N VAL A 177 -8.25 -6.77 -15.92
CA VAL A 177 -7.51 -7.47 -16.98
C VAL A 177 -8.25 -7.41 -18.33
N ASN A 178 -9.59 -7.50 -18.32
CA ASN A 178 -10.40 -7.62 -19.52
C ASN A 178 -11.21 -6.34 -19.86
N ALA A 179 -10.94 -5.22 -19.21
CA ALA A 179 -11.61 -3.97 -19.51
C ALA A 179 -10.94 -3.29 -20.72
N LYS A 180 -11.76 -2.60 -21.54
CA LYS A 180 -11.23 -1.72 -22.58
C LYS A 180 -10.50 -0.54 -21.92
N GLU A 181 -9.61 0.10 -22.69
CA GLU A 181 -8.92 1.29 -22.22
C GLU A 181 -9.91 2.38 -21.78
N GLY A 182 -9.75 2.84 -20.52
CA GLY A 182 -10.67 3.82 -19.92
C GLY A 182 -11.94 3.23 -19.31
N GLU A 183 -12.19 1.92 -19.46
CA GLU A 183 -13.31 1.22 -18.84
C GLU A 183 -12.85 0.34 -17.67
N GLY A 184 -13.78 -0.04 -16.79
CA GLY A 184 -13.53 -0.93 -15.66
C GLY A 184 -12.81 -0.26 -14.49
N TYR A 185 -12.42 -1.09 -13.54
CA TYR A 185 -11.72 -0.64 -12.34
C TYR A 185 -10.26 -0.32 -12.62
N SER A 186 -9.82 0.82 -12.10
CA SER A 186 -8.39 1.14 -11.99
C SER A 186 -8.08 1.85 -10.67
N ALA A 187 -6.86 1.61 -10.16
CA ALA A 187 -6.36 2.31 -8.99
C ALA A 187 -4.88 2.64 -9.19
N ASP A 188 -4.47 3.82 -8.77
CA ASP A 188 -3.07 4.25 -8.77
C ASP A 188 -2.74 5.02 -7.50
N GLY A 189 -1.55 4.78 -6.94
CA GLY A 189 -1.18 5.41 -5.69
C GLY A 189 0.14 4.93 -5.12
N PHE A 190 0.30 5.19 -3.84
CA PHE A 190 1.52 4.85 -3.09
C PHE A 190 1.16 4.16 -1.78
N ASN A 191 2.00 3.20 -1.42
CA ASN A 191 2.00 2.51 -0.14
C ASN A 191 3.34 2.75 0.55
N TRP A 192 3.32 3.07 1.83
CA TRP A 192 4.49 3.18 2.71
C TRP A 192 4.46 2.00 3.67
N ILE A 193 5.42 1.13 3.52
CA ILE A 193 5.51 -0.15 4.25
C ILE A 193 6.64 -0.07 5.27
N ASP A 194 6.38 -0.46 6.51
CA ASP A 194 7.43 -0.69 7.49
C ASP A 194 8.21 -1.97 7.11
N PRO A 195 9.50 -1.86 6.73
CA PRO A 195 10.26 -3.02 6.30
C PRO A 195 10.54 -4.04 7.42
N LYS A 196 10.34 -3.67 8.68
CA LYS A 196 10.55 -4.56 9.82
C LYS A 196 9.38 -5.52 10.03
N THR A 197 8.17 -5.02 9.86
CA THR A 197 6.92 -5.78 10.10
C THR A 197 6.23 -6.22 8.81
N GLY A 198 6.53 -5.57 7.68
CA GLY A 198 5.77 -5.73 6.44
C GLY A 198 4.37 -5.12 6.52
N MET A 199 4.08 -4.33 7.54
CA MET A 199 2.75 -3.72 7.68
C MET A 199 2.70 -2.35 7.03
N LEU A 200 1.52 -2.01 6.53
CA LEU A 200 1.22 -0.69 5.99
C LEU A 200 1.37 0.37 7.08
N VAL A 201 2.05 1.47 6.79
CA VAL A 201 2.11 2.66 7.64
C VAL A 201 1.20 3.76 7.09
N LYS A 202 1.19 3.91 5.76
CA LYS A 202 0.37 4.88 5.06
C LYS A 202 0.02 4.38 3.66
N MET A 203 -1.16 4.73 3.17
CA MET A 203 -1.59 4.51 1.79
C MET A 203 -2.34 5.73 1.28
N GLU A 204 -2.07 6.08 0.03
CA GLU A 204 -2.83 7.08 -0.72
C GLU A 204 -3.08 6.52 -2.12
N THR A 205 -4.32 6.30 -2.48
CA THR A 205 -4.72 5.65 -3.73
C THR A 205 -5.89 6.38 -4.36
N ARG A 206 -5.77 6.74 -5.63
CA ARG A 206 -6.87 7.19 -6.46
C ARG A 206 -7.51 5.98 -7.12
N ILE A 207 -8.83 5.91 -7.06
CA ILE A 207 -9.64 4.82 -7.58
C ILE A 207 -10.57 5.38 -8.65
N LYS A 208 -10.77 4.62 -9.73
CA LYS A 208 -11.73 4.91 -10.79
C LYS A 208 -12.53 3.67 -11.13
N GLY A 209 -13.79 3.87 -11.46
CA GLY A 209 -14.67 2.81 -11.92
C GLY A 209 -14.98 1.76 -10.86
N MET A 210 -14.97 2.10 -9.57
CA MET A 210 -15.29 1.16 -8.50
C MET A 210 -16.79 0.86 -8.49
N GLN A 211 -17.14 -0.41 -8.61
CA GLN A 211 -18.53 -0.88 -8.49
C GLN A 211 -18.87 -1.01 -7.00
N VAL A 212 -19.90 -0.33 -6.58
CA VAL A 212 -20.45 -0.43 -5.22
C VAL A 212 -21.88 -0.95 -5.33
N GLU A 213 -22.21 -1.97 -4.55
CA GLU A 213 -23.55 -2.55 -4.52
C GLU A 213 -24.57 -1.48 -4.12
N GLY A 214 -25.64 -1.34 -4.93
CA GLY A 214 -26.67 -0.31 -4.75
C GLY A 214 -26.33 1.07 -5.36
N ALA A 215 -25.13 1.30 -5.86
CA ALA A 215 -24.81 2.51 -6.59
C ALA A 215 -25.28 2.42 -8.06
N PRO A 216 -25.92 3.47 -8.60
CA PRO A 216 -26.45 3.46 -9.98
C PRO A 216 -25.35 3.53 -11.06
N MET A 217 -24.13 3.91 -10.69
CA MET A 217 -22.97 4.01 -11.57
C MET A 217 -21.69 3.69 -10.83
N PRO A 218 -20.61 3.32 -11.54
CA PRO A 218 -19.28 3.21 -10.95
C PRO A 218 -18.87 4.54 -10.33
N ILE A 219 -18.14 4.47 -9.24
CA ILE A 219 -17.67 5.65 -8.51
C ILE A 219 -16.15 5.84 -8.65
N ASP A 220 -15.75 7.10 -8.66
CA ASP A 220 -14.36 7.52 -8.60
C ASP A 220 -14.07 8.11 -7.21
N GLY A 221 -12.84 7.98 -6.74
CA GLY A 221 -12.51 8.53 -5.42
C GLY A 221 -11.04 8.44 -5.07
N THR A 222 -10.75 8.91 -3.87
CA THR A 222 -9.42 8.81 -3.26
C THR A 222 -9.54 8.13 -1.91
N LEU A 223 -8.74 7.08 -1.71
CA LEU A 223 -8.65 6.34 -0.45
C LEU A 223 -7.33 6.68 0.23
N LYS A 224 -7.39 7.01 1.51
CA LYS A 224 -6.22 7.21 2.37
C LYS A 224 -6.34 6.33 3.60
N MET A 225 -5.23 5.72 3.99
CA MET A 225 -5.11 4.99 5.26
C MET A 225 -3.83 5.41 5.96
N GLU A 226 -3.90 5.57 7.27
CA GLU A 226 -2.74 5.89 8.10
C GLU A 226 -2.78 5.06 9.38
N LEU A 227 -1.65 4.46 9.72
CA LEU A 227 -1.45 3.78 10.99
C LEU A 227 -1.50 4.81 12.12
N VAL A 228 -2.43 4.62 13.08
CA VAL A 228 -2.55 5.44 14.28
C VAL A 228 -1.82 4.75 15.43
N LYS A 229 -1.05 5.51 16.17
CA LYS A 229 -0.35 5.04 17.37
C LYS A 229 -1.31 4.94 18.56
#